data_89b7d87be0875d4a12bdec69996c0e76
#
_entry.id   89b7d87be0875d4a12bdec69996c0e76
#
_cell.length_a   1.000
_cell.length_b   1.000
_cell.length_c   1.000
_cell.angle_alpha   90.00
_cell.angle_beta   90.00
_cell.angle_gamma   90.00
#
_symmetry.space_group_name_H-M   'P 1'
#
loop_
_entity.id
_entity.type
_entity.pdbx_description
1 polymer ?
#
loop_
_entity_poly.entity_id
_entity_poly.type
_entity_poly.pdbx_seq_one_letter_code
_entity_poly.pdbx_strand_id
1 'polypeptide(L)'
;MNDLQTVNEIINTAVKDSSYTTVIISCGVFILYTLINKVIELYKAKNRNKPMLEMASAIKQVSENVVKLNQVLDKTFQDAEIKEANRITNIITASFNSFKSEIITRVIDIIVHNNIETDKDSVKQSIYRTVSTEYYKVYSIFSAYEHDKVNVATKLKEEWIDAVTEEVLQIIYNGQDATDRIRQINNKLSIDTEEYSIYINNKVFNH
;
A
#
# COMPACT_ATOMS: atom_id res chain seq x y z
N MET A 1 -19.45 18.65 34.17
CA MET A 1 -18.04 18.17 34.16
C MET A 1 -17.89 16.76 33.58
N ASN A 2 -18.96 15.98 33.50
CA ASN A 2 -18.95 14.62 32.94
C ASN A 2 -18.91 14.54 31.39
N ASP A 3 -19.38 15.59 30.71
CA ASP A 3 -19.57 15.52 29.24
C ASP A 3 -18.27 15.47 28.43
N LEU A 4 -17.18 16.10 28.93
CA LEU A 4 -15.89 16.13 28.27
C LEU A 4 -15.13 14.80 28.37
N GLN A 5 -15.31 14.05 29.45
CA GLN A 5 -14.74 12.71 29.60
C GLN A 5 -15.44 11.70 28.68
N THR A 6 -16.77 11.76 28.62
CA THR A 6 -17.57 10.91 27.72
C THR A 6 -17.21 11.15 26.24
N VAL A 7 -16.88 12.36 25.87
CA VAL A 7 -16.47 12.74 24.50
C VAL A 7 -15.10 12.21 24.15
N ASN A 8 -14.13 12.31 25.05
CA ASN A 8 -12.79 11.75 24.82
C ASN A 8 -12.85 10.22 24.70
N GLU A 9 -13.73 9.56 25.43
CA GLU A 9 -13.96 8.12 25.30
C GLU A 9 -14.61 7.75 23.98
N ILE A 10 -15.60 8.53 23.50
CA ILE A 10 -16.26 8.31 22.21
C ILE A 10 -15.27 8.53 21.06
N ILE A 11 -14.45 9.60 21.10
CA ILE A 11 -13.43 9.87 20.10
C ILE A 11 -12.38 8.76 20.08
N ASN A 12 -11.89 8.32 21.23
CA ASN A 12 -10.90 7.25 21.33
C ASN A 12 -11.45 5.88 20.86
N THR A 13 -12.72 5.61 21.06
CA THR A 13 -13.38 4.39 20.60
C THR A 13 -13.65 4.44 19.10
N ALA A 14 -14.09 5.58 18.57
CA ALA A 14 -14.33 5.79 17.15
C ALA A 14 -13.02 5.73 16.32
N VAL A 15 -11.90 6.19 16.88
CA VAL A 15 -10.56 6.10 16.23
C VAL A 15 -10.05 4.67 16.17
N LYS A 16 -10.47 3.80 17.10
CA LYS A 16 -10.02 2.40 17.12
C LYS A 16 -10.75 1.48 16.13
N ASP A 17 -12.03 1.72 15.85
CA ASP A 17 -12.91 0.72 15.23
C ASP A 17 -13.60 1.14 13.93
N SER A 18 -13.45 2.37 13.42
CA SER A 18 -14.31 2.88 12.36
C SER A 18 -13.60 3.42 11.12
N SER A 19 -14.27 3.30 9.99
CA SER A 19 -13.91 4.00 8.76
C SER A 19 -13.88 5.51 9.00
N TYR A 20 -12.93 6.23 8.39
CA TYR A 20 -12.69 7.67 8.51
C TYR A 20 -13.95 8.54 8.46
N THR A 21 -14.93 8.14 7.63
CA THR A 21 -16.20 8.84 7.47
C THR A 21 -17.00 8.93 8.77
N THR A 22 -17.01 7.87 9.58
CA THR A 22 -17.75 7.81 10.84
C THR A 22 -17.12 8.72 11.89
N VAL A 23 -15.79 8.81 11.94
CA VAL A 23 -15.08 9.71 12.87
C VAL A 23 -15.35 11.17 12.53
N ILE A 24 -15.26 11.55 11.24
CA ILE A 24 -15.51 12.91 10.77
C ILE A 24 -16.95 13.34 11.05
N ILE A 25 -17.93 12.47 10.75
CA ILE A 25 -19.36 12.74 11.00
C ILE A 25 -19.62 12.88 12.50
N SER A 26 -19.08 11.98 13.33
CA SER A 26 -19.29 12.03 14.78
C SER A 26 -18.69 13.29 15.42
N CYS A 27 -17.49 13.68 14.99
CA CYS A 27 -16.85 14.93 15.44
C CYS A 27 -17.61 16.18 14.98
N GLY A 28 -18.08 16.20 13.72
CA GLY A 28 -18.89 17.29 13.18
C GLY A 28 -20.22 17.46 13.91
N VAL A 29 -20.94 16.38 14.16
CA VAL A 29 -22.21 16.40 14.93
C VAL A 29 -21.97 16.88 16.36
N PHE A 30 -20.87 16.46 16.98
CA PHE A 30 -20.56 16.86 18.35
C PHE A 30 -20.20 18.37 18.45
N ILE A 31 -19.42 18.90 17.51
CA ILE A 31 -19.13 20.35 17.47
C ILE A 31 -20.42 21.14 17.29
N LEU A 32 -21.29 20.72 16.37
CA LEU A 32 -22.61 21.32 16.17
C LEU A 32 -23.48 21.27 17.43
N TYR A 33 -23.56 20.14 18.10
CA TYR A 33 -24.31 19.97 19.34
C TYR A 33 -23.80 20.86 20.47
N THR A 34 -22.48 20.97 20.64
CA THR A 34 -21.87 21.85 21.67
C THR A 34 -22.13 23.34 21.36
N LEU A 35 -22.06 23.74 20.10
CA LEU A 35 -22.39 25.10 19.67
C LEU A 35 -23.85 25.45 19.91
N ILE A 36 -24.78 24.55 19.54
CA ILE A 36 -26.23 24.75 19.74
C ILE A 36 -26.54 24.86 21.24
N ASN A 37 -26.00 23.98 22.07
CA ASN A 37 -26.23 24.04 23.52
C ASN A 37 -25.68 25.33 24.14
N LYS A 38 -24.50 25.79 23.74
CA LYS A 38 -23.93 27.06 24.19
C LYS A 38 -24.75 28.26 23.74
N VAL A 39 -25.28 28.27 22.54
CA VAL A 39 -26.18 29.31 22.03
C VAL A 39 -27.49 29.32 22.82
N ILE A 40 -28.06 28.16 23.13
CA ILE A 40 -29.28 28.03 23.94
C ILE A 40 -29.05 28.51 25.39
N GLU A 41 -27.93 28.20 26.03
CA GLU A 41 -27.53 28.71 27.34
C GLU A 41 -27.40 30.24 27.36
N LEU A 42 -26.75 30.79 26.34
CA LEU A 42 -26.57 32.25 26.18
C LEU A 42 -27.92 32.97 25.96
N TYR A 43 -28.84 32.37 25.22
CA TYR A 43 -30.19 32.92 25.01
C TYR A 43 -31.03 32.92 26.30
N LYS A 44 -30.83 31.90 27.16
CA LYS A 44 -31.47 31.80 28.49
C LYS A 44 -30.88 32.75 29.54
N ALA A 45 -29.62 33.21 29.35
CA ALA A 45 -28.88 34.06 30.29
C ALA A 45 -29.05 35.56 30.06
N LYS A 46 -30.04 35.99 29.31
CA LYS A 46 -30.25 37.38 28.77
C LYS A 46 -30.30 38.53 29.79
N ASN A 47 -29.96 38.34 31.04
CA ASN A 47 -30.19 39.34 32.09
C ASN A 47 -28.99 39.71 33.00
N ARG A 48 -27.71 39.42 32.67
CA ARG A 48 -26.57 39.89 33.46
C ARG A 48 -25.30 40.12 32.62
N ASN A 49 -24.50 41.12 32.99
CA ASN A 49 -23.26 41.59 32.35
C ASN A 49 -22.08 40.58 32.32
N LYS A 50 -22.32 39.28 32.53
CA LYS A 50 -21.33 38.18 32.38
C LYS A 50 -21.27 37.49 31.00
N PRO A 51 -22.23 37.65 30.06
CA PRO A 51 -22.33 36.80 28.88
C PRO A 51 -21.15 36.96 27.93
N MET A 52 -20.52 38.15 27.88
CA MET A 52 -19.46 38.42 26.91
C MET A 52 -18.13 37.73 27.23
N LEU A 53 -17.78 37.60 28.51
CA LEU A 53 -16.59 36.92 28.98
C LEU A 53 -16.73 35.39 28.85
N GLU A 54 -17.91 34.87 29.14
CA GLU A 54 -18.23 33.45 28.99
C GLU A 54 -18.31 33.03 27.52
N MET A 55 -18.80 33.91 26.65
CA MET A 55 -18.83 33.71 25.21
C MET A 55 -17.40 33.70 24.62
N ALA A 56 -16.54 34.64 25.05
CA ALA A 56 -15.14 34.69 24.62
C ALA A 56 -14.37 33.41 25.06
N SER A 57 -14.63 32.96 26.32
CA SER A 57 -14.00 31.73 26.83
C SER A 57 -14.51 30.46 26.09
N ALA A 58 -15.78 30.40 25.74
CA ALA A 58 -16.36 29.31 24.97
C ALA A 58 -15.83 29.27 23.53
N ILE A 59 -15.70 30.43 22.87
CA ILE A 59 -15.10 30.53 21.52
C ILE A 59 -13.63 30.08 21.56
N LYS A 60 -12.86 30.50 22.57
CA LYS A 60 -11.48 30.07 22.75
C LYS A 60 -11.39 28.56 22.92
N GLN A 61 -12.27 27.97 23.74
CA GLN A 61 -12.28 26.52 23.99
C GLN A 61 -12.67 25.73 22.74
N VAL A 62 -13.62 26.23 21.94
CA VAL A 62 -13.98 25.66 20.63
C VAL A 62 -12.79 25.74 19.66
N SER A 63 -12.11 26.89 19.60
CA SER A 63 -10.94 27.06 18.76
C SER A 63 -9.81 26.09 19.13
N GLU A 64 -9.51 25.93 20.42
CA GLU A 64 -8.52 24.98 20.91
C GLU A 64 -8.90 23.51 20.58
N ASN A 65 -10.18 23.17 20.68
CA ASN A 65 -10.66 21.83 20.32
C ASN A 65 -10.62 21.58 18.81
N VAL A 66 -10.88 22.57 17.98
CA VAL A 66 -10.73 22.47 16.51
C VAL A 66 -9.27 22.26 16.13
N VAL A 67 -8.34 22.97 16.76
CA VAL A 67 -6.89 22.77 16.53
C VAL A 67 -6.46 21.36 16.93
N LYS A 68 -6.89 20.87 18.08
CA LYS A 68 -6.61 19.46 18.51
C LYS A 68 -7.21 18.43 17.56
N LEU A 69 -8.43 18.67 17.09
CA LEU A 69 -9.09 17.79 16.14
C LEU A 69 -8.31 17.72 14.82
N ASN A 70 -7.88 18.89 14.29
CA ASN A 70 -7.06 18.91 13.07
C ASN A 70 -5.75 18.14 13.26
N GLN A 71 -5.07 18.30 14.40
CA GLN A 71 -3.84 17.53 14.69
C GLN A 71 -4.09 16.01 14.75
N VAL A 72 -5.22 15.58 15.32
CA VAL A 72 -5.59 14.15 15.35
C VAL A 72 -5.93 13.64 13.96
N LEU A 73 -6.65 14.44 13.16
CA LEU A 73 -6.98 14.09 11.78
C LEU A 73 -5.72 13.95 10.93
N ASP A 74 -4.82 14.93 10.99
CA ASP A 74 -3.55 14.91 10.23
C ASP A 74 -2.72 13.67 10.58
N LYS A 75 -2.60 13.36 11.88
CA LYS A 75 -1.90 12.15 12.33
C LYS A 75 -2.58 10.87 11.84
N THR A 76 -3.90 10.82 11.87
CA THR A 76 -4.67 9.66 11.43
C THR A 76 -4.55 9.45 9.92
N PHE A 77 -4.55 10.54 9.14
CA PHE A 77 -4.32 10.46 7.69
C PHE A 77 -2.90 9.96 7.39
N GLN A 78 -1.87 10.51 8.05
CA GLN A 78 -0.49 10.05 7.89
C GLN A 78 -0.33 8.56 8.24
N ASP A 79 -0.91 8.09 9.35
CA ASP A 79 -0.85 6.68 9.75
C ASP A 79 -1.54 5.76 8.73
N ALA A 80 -2.61 6.21 8.07
CA ALA A 80 -3.30 5.45 7.05
C ALA A 80 -2.51 5.38 5.74
N GLU A 81 -1.93 6.49 5.34
CA GLU A 81 -1.09 6.60 4.16
C GLU A 81 0.14 5.70 4.28
N ILE A 82 0.81 5.71 5.44
CA ILE A 82 1.93 4.81 5.75
C ILE A 82 1.49 3.35 5.71
N LYS A 83 0.33 3.00 6.25
CA LYS A 83 -0.19 1.63 6.23
C LYS A 83 -0.50 1.16 4.81
N GLU A 84 -1.09 2.01 3.99
CA GLU A 84 -1.38 1.70 2.58
C GLU A 84 -0.10 1.56 1.76
N ALA A 85 0.88 2.45 1.93
CA ALA A 85 2.18 2.34 1.29
C ALA A 85 2.90 1.03 1.66
N ASN A 86 2.90 0.67 2.94
CA ASN A 86 3.46 -0.60 3.41
C ASN A 86 2.72 -1.81 2.81
N ARG A 87 1.39 -1.75 2.70
CA ARG A 87 0.59 -2.79 2.07
C ARG A 87 0.97 -2.99 0.61
N ILE A 88 1.08 -1.91 -0.16
CA ILE A 88 1.46 -1.96 -1.58
C ILE A 88 2.90 -2.50 -1.72
N THR A 89 3.85 -2.04 -0.90
CA THR A 89 5.23 -2.54 -0.89
C THR A 89 5.28 -4.05 -0.64
N ASN A 90 4.51 -4.55 0.32
CA ASN A 90 4.43 -5.98 0.61
C ASN A 90 3.85 -6.78 -0.57
N ILE A 91 2.84 -6.24 -1.25
CA ILE A 91 2.24 -6.87 -2.44
C ILE A 91 3.25 -6.92 -3.59
N ILE A 92 3.98 -5.83 -3.83
CA ILE A 92 5.04 -5.79 -4.85
C ILE A 92 6.07 -6.89 -4.58
N THR A 93 6.59 -6.95 -3.36
CA THR A 93 7.60 -7.94 -2.96
C THR A 93 7.06 -9.38 -3.07
N ALA A 94 5.86 -9.64 -2.57
CA ALA A 94 5.24 -10.97 -2.63
C ALA A 94 4.98 -11.41 -4.07
N SER A 95 4.52 -10.51 -4.94
CA SER A 95 4.25 -10.82 -6.35
C SER A 95 5.52 -11.19 -7.12
N PHE A 96 6.62 -10.45 -6.92
CA PHE A 96 7.90 -10.80 -7.54
C PHE A 96 8.53 -12.07 -6.97
N ASN A 97 8.33 -12.36 -5.67
CA ASN A 97 8.73 -13.65 -5.10
C ASN A 97 7.95 -14.82 -5.71
N SER A 98 6.65 -14.65 -5.96
CA SER A 98 5.84 -15.64 -6.67
C SER A 98 6.30 -15.82 -8.11
N PHE A 99 6.50 -14.71 -8.85
CA PHE A 99 7.06 -14.69 -10.20
C PHE A 99 8.36 -15.52 -10.28
N LYS A 100 9.32 -15.22 -9.40
CA LYS A 100 10.58 -15.97 -9.32
C LYS A 100 10.36 -17.46 -9.08
N SER A 101 9.55 -17.81 -8.09
CA SER A 101 9.31 -19.20 -7.69
C SER A 101 8.71 -20.02 -8.82
N GLU A 102 7.75 -19.49 -9.55
CA GLU A 102 7.10 -20.18 -10.67
C GLU A 102 8.05 -20.40 -11.84
N ILE A 103 8.89 -19.39 -12.18
CA ILE A 103 9.91 -19.55 -13.22
C ILE A 103 10.92 -20.63 -12.83
N ILE A 104 11.43 -20.61 -11.59
CA ILE A 104 12.38 -21.61 -11.10
C ILE A 104 11.75 -23.01 -11.18
N THR A 105 10.52 -23.18 -10.73
CA THR A 105 9.82 -24.47 -10.77
C THR A 105 9.73 -24.99 -12.21
N ARG A 106 9.38 -24.13 -13.16
CA ARG A 106 9.31 -24.51 -14.58
C ARG A 106 10.67 -24.83 -15.19
N VAL A 107 11.69 -24.07 -14.81
CA VAL A 107 13.07 -24.30 -15.26
C VAL A 107 13.58 -25.65 -14.74
N ILE A 108 13.33 -25.98 -13.48
CA ILE A 108 13.68 -27.30 -12.92
C ILE A 108 13.01 -28.41 -13.74
N ASP A 109 11.73 -28.28 -14.02
CA ASP A 109 10.98 -29.25 -14.84
C ASP A 109 11.61 -29.43 -16.24
N ILE A 110 12.01 -28.33 -16.90
CA ILE A 110 12.67 -28.36 -18.18
C ILE A 110 14.06 -29.02 -18.09
N ILE A 111 14.87 -28.67 -17.11
CA ILE A 111 16.24 -29.20 -16.95
C ILE A 111 16.21 -30.70 -16.65
N VAL A 112 15.24 -31.17 -15.87
CA VAL A 112 15.16 -32.56 -15.42
C VAL A 112 14.52 -33.48 -16.47
N HIS A 113 13.51 -32.99 -17.19
CA HIS A 113 12.68 -33.86 -18.06
C HIS A 113 12.89 -33.64 -19.54
N ASN A 114 13.51 -32.53 -19.99
CA ASN A 114 13.71 -32.27 -21.42
C ASN A 114 15.17 -32.47 -21.84
N ASN A 115 15.35 -32.94 -23.07
CA ASN A 115 16.67 -32.96 -23.69
C ASN A 115 17.01 -31.57 -24.22
N ILE A 116 17.63 -30.76 -23.34
CA ILE A 116 17.91 -29.34 -23.53
C ILE A 116 18.73 -29.07 -24.81
N GLU A 117 19.56 -30.06 -25.25
CA GLU A 117 20.47 -29.86 -26.37
C GLU A 117 19.81 -30.12 -27.73
N THR A 118 18.74 -30.92 -27.76
CA THR A 118 18.13 -31.37 -29.04
C THR A 118 16.95 -30.49 -29.48
N ASP A 119 16.33 -29.72 -28.59
CA ASP A 119 15.14 -28.92 -28.91
C ASP A 119 15.20 -27.50 -28.29
N LYS A 120 16.18 -26.73 -28.72
CA LYS A 120 16.41 -25.38 -28.20
C LYS A 120 15.24 -24.41 -28.43
N ASP A 121 14.54 -24.54 -29.56
CA ASP A 121 13.42 -23.66 -29.87
C ASP A 121 12.22 -23.94 -28.95
N SER A 122 11.92 -25.20 -28.68
CA SER A 122 10.87 -25.59 -27.75
C SER A 122 11.19 -25.13 -26.31
N VAL A 123 12.43 -25.28 -25.88
CA VAL A 123 12.89 -24.78 -24.57
C VAL A 123 12.73 -23.26 -24.51
N LYS A 124 13.17 -22.51 -25.53
CA LYS A 124 13.03 -21.07 -25.61
C LYS A 124 11.54 -20.65 -25.51
N GLN A 125 10.69 -21.27 -26.31
CA GLN A 125 9.25 -20.98 -26.28
C GLN A 125 8.61 -21.31 -24.92
N SER A 126 9.02 -22.40 -24.27
CA SER A 126 8.51 -22.78 -22.97
C SER A 126 8.90 -21.78 -21.87
N ILE A 127 10.16 -21.33 -21.87
CA ILE A 127 10.65 -20.31 -20.91
C ILE A 127 9.92 -18.99 -21.17
N TYR A 128 9.91 -18.50 -22.42
CA TYR A 128 9.23 -17.25 -22.78
C TYR A 128 7.75 -17.24 -22.35
N ARG A 129 7.03 -18.35 -22.64
CA ARG A 129 5.62 -18.49 -22.24
C ARG A 129 5.45 -18.42 -20.72
N THR A 130 6.34 -19.08 -19.98
CA THR A 130 6.30 -19.06 -18.51
C THR A 130 6.55 -17.65 -17.98
N VAL A 131 7.64 -17.01 -18.40
CA VAL A 131 7.98 -15.64 -17.97
C VAL A 131 6.87 -14.65 -18.31
N SER A 132 6.35 -14.72 -19.54
CA SER A 132 5.26 -13.87 -20.00
C SER A 132 3.98 -14.10 -19.18
N THR A 133 3.60 -15.37 -18.93
CA THR A 133 2.43 -15.69 -18.11
C THR A 133 2.54 -15.14 -16.70
N GLU A 134 3.68 -15.34 -16.06
CA GLU A 134 3.91 -14.86 -14.70
C GLU A 134 4.01 -13.33 -14.64
N TYR A 135 4.60 -12.69 -15.64
CA TYR A 135 4.60 -11.23 -15.77
C TYR A 135 3.17 -10.67 -15.83
N TYR A 136 2.30 -11.25 -16.66
CA TYR A 136 0.91 -10.77 -16.76
C TYR A 136 0.06 -11.08 -15.52
N LYS A 137 0.41 -12.12 -14.73
CA LYS A 137 -0.18 -12.31 -13.40
C LYS A 137 0.20 -11.17 -12.46
N VAL A 138 1.49 -10.80 -12.41
CA VAL A 138 1.96 -9.64 -11.63
C VAL A 138 1.27 -8.36 -12.09
N TYR A 139 1.19 -8.13 -13.40
CA TYR A 139 0.46 -6.99 -13.97
C TYR A 139 -1.00 -6.94 -13.53
N SER A 140 -1.69 -8.08 -13.57
CA SER A 140 -3.09 -8.18 -13.13
C SER A 140 -3.25 -7.86 -11.64
N ILE A 141 -2.34 -8.35 -10.79
CA ILE A 141 -2.34 -8.03 -9.37
C ILE A 141 -2.12 -6.53 -9.17
N PHE A 142 -1.10 -5.95 -9.81
CA PHE A 142 -0.74 -4.54 -9.64
C PHE A 142 -1.80 -3.59 -10.19
N SER A 143 -2.58 -3.99 -11.19
CA SER A 143 -3.67 -3.18 -11.75
C SER A 143 -4.78 -2.88 -10.74
N ALA A 144 -4.88 -3.67 -9.67
CA ALA A 144 -5.84 -3.45 -8.59
C ALA A 144 -5.35 -2.44 -7.52
N TYR A 145 -4.12 -1.92 -7.64
CA TYR A 145 -3.53 -1.02 -6.64
C TYR A 145 -3.14 0.32 -7.24
N GLU A 146 -3.46 1.36 -6.49
CA GLU A 146 -3.16 2.75 -6.85
C GLU A 146 -2.64 3.48 -5.61
N HIS A 147 -1.61 4.32 -5.79
CA HIS A 147 -1.10 5.24 -4.78
C HIS A 147 -0.93 6.61 -5.41
N ASP A 148 -1.47 7.66 -4.79
CA ASP A 148 -1.44 9.04 -5.29
C ASP A 148 -1.85 9.18 -6.77
N LYS A 149 -2.92 8.47 -7.18
CA LYS A 149 -3.41 8.41 -8.57
C LYS A 149 -2.46 7.72 -9.56
N VAL A 150 -1.43 7.05 -9.04
CA VAL A 150 -0.49 6.25 -9.84
C VAL A 150 -0.88 4.78 -9.73
N ASN A 151 -1.37 4.18 -10.81
CA ASN A 151 -1.62 2.75 -10.84
C ASN A 151 -0.28 2.00 -10.91
N VAL A 152 -0.08 1.05 -9.97
CA VAL A 152 1.19 0.32 -9.82
C VAL A 152 1.57 -0.46 -11.08
N ALA A 153 0.60 -1.04 -11.79
CA ALA A 153 0.86 -1.79 -13.02
C ALA A 153 1.49 -0.94 -14.13
N THR A 154 1.24 0.37 -14.16
CA THR A 154 1.83 1.28 -15.18
C THR A 154 3.35 1.45 -15.04
N LYS A 155 3.92 0.97 -13.95
CA LYS A 155 5.37 1.02 -13.70
C LYS A 155 6.10 -0.26 -14.09
N LEU A 156 5.37 -1.32 -14.43
CA LEU A 156 5.95 -2.54 -15.00
C LEU A 156 6.48 -2.27 -16.41
N LYS A 157 7.57 -2.90 -16.75
CA LYS A 157 8.21 -2.79 -18.06
C LYS A 157 8.11 -4.13 -18.80
N GLU A 158 7.48 -4.14 -19.94
CA GLU A 158 7.29 -5.34 -20.76
C GLU A 158 8.63 -5.92 -21.26
N GLU A 159 9.64 -5.08 -21.44
CA GLU A 159 10.99 -5.48 -21.79
C GLU A 159 11.65 -6.46 -20.79
N TRP A 160 11.14 -6.55 -19.54
CA TRP A 160 11.61 -7.53 -18.57
C TRP A 160 11.29 -8.97 -18.97
N ILE A 161 10.27 -9.21 -19.78
CA ILE A 161 9.93 -10.54 -20.29
C ILE A 161 11.09 -11.08 -21.12
N ASP A 162 11.57 -10.29 -22.08
CA ASP A 162 12.66 -10.69 -22.94
C ASP A 162 13.98 -10.80 -22.17
N ALA A 163 14.27 -9.83 -21.30
CA ALA A 163 15.49 -9.82 -20.50
C ALA A 163 15.60 -11.08 -19.63
N VAL A 164 14.57 -11.39 -18.85
CA VAL A 164 14.54 -12.58 -17.98
C VAL A 164 14.60 -13.87 -18.82
N THR A 165 13.90 -13.91 -19.95
CA THR A 165 13.91 -15.08 -20.85
C THR A 165 15.33 -15.36 -21.37
N GLU A 166 15.99 -14.35 -21.91
CA GLU A 166 17.35 -14.51 -22.49
C GLU A 166 18.37 -14.86 -21.39
N GLU A 167 18.30 -14.25 -20.22
CA GLU A 167 19.21 -14.56 -19.12
C GLU A 167 19.05 -16.00 -18.61
N VAL A 168 17.81 -16.47 -18.45
CA VAL A 168 17.52 -17.86 -18.03
C VAL A 168 18.04 -18.82 -19.09
N LEU A 169 17.80 -18.57 -20.38
CA LEU A 169 18.30 -19.41 -21.48
C LEU A 169 19.82 -19.43 -21.52
N GLN A 170 20.47 -18.30 -21.33
CA GLN A 170 21.92 -18.20 -21.29
C GLN A 170 22.53 -19.09 -20.20
N ILE A 171 21.92 -19.10 -19.01
CA ILE A 171 22.38 -19.95 -17.91
C ILE A 171 22.09 -21.44 -18.20
N ILE A 172 20.92 -21.78 -18.77
CA ILE A 172 20.59 -23.16 -19.16
C ILE A 172 21.62 -23.72 -20.11
N TYR A 173 22.07 -22.95 -21.10
CA TYR A 173 23.01 -23.45 -22.12
C TYR A 173 24.49 -23.37 -21.74
N ASN A 174 24.86 -22.47 -20.83
CA ASN A 174 26.27 -22.25 -20.44
C ASN A 174 26.64 -22.90 -19.09
N GLY A 175 25.65 -23.30 -18.28
CA GLY A 175 25.90 -23.92 -16.97
C GLY A 175 26.51 -25.32 -17.08
N GLN A 176 27.34 -25.70 -16.11
CA GLN A 176 28.12 -26.94 -16.13
C GLN A 176 27.22 -28.19 -15.95
N ASP A 177 26.38 -28.17 -14.93
CA ASP A 177 25.45 -29.26 -14.61
C ASP A 177 24.08 -28.73 -14.16
N ALA A 178 23.11 -29.62 -13.96
CA ALA A 178 21.76 -29.26 -13.58
C ALA A 178 21.70 -28.47 -12.26
N THR A 179 22.48 -28.86 -11.26
CA THR A 179 22.49 -28.20 -9.96
C THR A 179 23.09 -26.80 -10.05
N ASP A 180 24.16 -26.64 -10.81
CA ASP A 180 24.79 -25.34 -11.04
C ASP A 180 23.85 -24.39 -11.80
N ARG A 181 23.20 -24.88 -12.87
CA ARG A 181 22.19 -24.12 -13.63
C ARG A 181 21.07 -23.60 -12.73
N ILE A 182 20.46 -24.47 -11.93
CA ILE A 182 19.37 -24.12 -11.03
C ILE A 182 19.84 -23.08 -10.00
N ARG A 183 21.04 -23.25 -9.42
CA ARG A 183 21.61 -22.30 -8.48
C ARG A 183 21.85 -20.94 -9.10
N GLN A 184 22.45 -20.87 -10.30
CA GLN A 184 22.71 -19.63 -11.00
C GLN A 184 21.40 -18.90 -11.36
N ILE A 185 20.40 -19.62 -11.87
CA ILE A 185 19.08 -19.05 -12.19
C ILE A 185 18.39 -18.49 -10.94
N ASN A 186 18.40 -19.24 -9.84
CA ASN A 186 17.82 -18.77 -8.59
C ASN A 186 18.49 -17.49 -8.07
N ASN A 187 19.82 -17.43 -8.13
CA ASN A 187 20.57 -16.25 -7.71
C ASN A 187 20.27 -15.04 -8.62
N LYS A 188 20.29 -15.24 -9.95
CA LYS A 188 20.02 -14.17 -10.90
C LYS A 188 18.60 -13.63 -10.75
N LEU A 189 17.59 -14.51 -10.73
CA LEU A 189 16.19 -14.10 -10.54
C LEU A 189 15.96 -13.43 -9.18
N SER A 190 16.73 -13.79 -8.14
CA SER A 190 16.64 -13.10 -6.84
C SER A 190 17.11 -11.66 -6.94
N ILE A 191 18.22 -11.41 -7.64
CA ILE A 191 18.73 -10.06 -7.88
C ILE A 191 17.75 -9.25 -8.73
N ASP A 192 17.30 -9.81 -9.86
CA ASP A 192 16.41 -9.11 -10.79
C ASP A 192 15.07 -8.75 -10.13
N THR A 193 14.46 -9.68 -9.40
CA THR A 193 13.18 -9.40 -8.71
C THR A 193 13.32 -8.41 -7.57
N GLU A 194 14.46 -8.35 -6.90
CA GLU A 194 14.76 -7.31 -5.92
C GLU A 194 14.91 -5.95 -6.60
N GLU A 195 15.67 -5.86 -7.69
CA GLU A 195 15.84 -4.63 -8.47
C GLU A 195 14.50 -4.13 -9.05
N TYR A 196 13.66 -5.03 -9.57
CA TYR A 196 12.31 -4.68 -10.06
C TYR A 196 11.42 -4.17 -8.94
N SER A 197 11.47 -4.81 -7.77
CA SER A 197 10.72 -4.36 -6.59
C SER A 197 11.15 -2.96 -6.15
N ILE A 198 12.45 -2.71 -6.08
CA ILE A 198 13.02 -1.39 -5.73
C ILE A 198 12.61 -0.35 -6.79
N TYR A 199 12.73 -0.70 -8.08
CA TYR A 199 12.34 0.20 -9.16
C TYR A 199 10.86 0.61 -9.07
N ILE A 200 9.94 -0.35 -8.90
CA ILE A 200 8.50 -0.09 -8.78
C ILE A 200 8.22 0.77 -7.55
N ASN A 201 8.75 0.40 -6.38
CA ASN A 201 8.55 1.18 -5.15
C ASN A 201 9.03 2.63 -5.34
N ASN A 202 10.21 2.85 -5.93
CA ASN A 202 10.70 4.19 -6.20
C ASN A 202 9.81 4.98 -7.17
N LYS A 203 9.20 4.31 -8.15
CA LYS A 203 8.31 4.96 -9.13
C LYS A 203 6.89 5.19 -8.63
N VAL A 204 6.49 4.50 -7.59
CA VAL A 204 5.16 4.63 -6.98
C VAL A 204 5.17 5.62 -5.82
N PHE A 205 6.23 5.64 -5.00
CA PHE A 205 6.26 6.43 -3.75
C PHE A 205 7.16 7.67 -3.80
N ASN A 206 8.10 7.78 -4.77
CA ASN A 206 8.99 8.93 -4.88
C ASN A 206 8.61 9.78 -6.12
N HIS A 207 7.59 10.60 -5.96
CA HIS A 207 7.18 11.62 -6.93
C HIS A 207 7.65 13.01 -6.51
#